data_bd8d6ddcbee0c16781ce6cd586c045a2
#
_entry.id   bd8d6ddcbee0c16781ce6cd586c045a2
#
_cell.length_a   1.000
_cell.length_b   1.000
_cell.length_c   1.000
_cell.angle_alpha   90.00
_cell.angle_beta   90.00
_cell.angle_gamma   90.00
#
_symmetry.space_group_name_H-M   'P 1'
#
loop_
_entity.id
_entity.type
_entity.pdbx_description
1 polymer ?
#
loop_
_entity_poly.entity_id
_entity_poly.type
_entity_poly.pdbx_seq_one_letter_code
_entity_poly.pdbx_strand_id
1 'polypeptide(L)'
;MRRSKIVCTLGPAVDSHEQLVALIEAGMSVARFNFSHGSHEEHQGRYDRVRKAAAETGRAVGVLADLQGPKIRLAKFAQGPVELVRGDEFTITSEDVPGDKSICGTTYKGLPGDVAKGDPILINDGNVELKVVAVEGPRVKTIVIEGGVISDHKGINLPGAAVNVPALSEKDVEDLRFALRMGCDLVALSFVRDADDVKDVHKVMDEEGRRVPVIAKVEKPQAVEHMEGVVAAFDGVMVARGDLAVEYPLEKVPMVQKRLVELCRRNAKPVIVATQMMESMITNSRPTRAEASDVANAILDGADAVMLSAESSVGAYPIETVKTMSKIVCAAEEELLSKGLQPLVPGKKPRTQGGSVARAACEIADFLDGKALVAFTKSGDTARRLSRYRTAQPILAFTTEEATRNQLALSWGVESHVVPHVDNTDAMVDLVDAELLKLNRYSDGDTMVITAGSPPGVPGTTNMVRVHHLGGGERD
;
A
#
# COMPACT_ATOMS: atom_id res chain seq x y z
N MET A 1 15.98 12.52 8.68
CA MET A 1 15.67 11.13 8.23
C MET A 1 14.23 11.10 7.74
N ARG A 2 13.95 10.55 6.55
CA ARG A 2 12.58 10.44 6.03
C ARG A 2 11.77 9.42 6.84
N ARG A 3 10.56 9.77 7.22
CA ARG A 3 9.63 8.95 8.03
C ARG A 3 8.64 8.17 7.16
N SER A 4 7.98 8.87 6.23
CA SER A 4 7.04 8.24 5.30
C SER A 4 7.78 7.35 4.32
N LYS A 5 7.14 6.28 3.92
CA LYS A 5 7.74 5.22 3.11
C LYS A 5 7.48 5.46 1.62
N ILE A 6 8.32 4.89 0.76
CA ILE A 6 8.11 4.89 -0.70
C ILE A 6 7.96 3.44 -1.15
N VAL A 7 6.82 3.17 -1.79
CA VAL A 7 6.55 1.90 -2.46
C VAL A 7 6.90 2.07 -3.94
N CYS A 8 7.80 1.24 -4.46
CA CYS A 8 8.19 1.28 -5.87
C CYS A 8 7.72 0.02 -6.58
N THR A 9 6.99 0.17 -7.68
CA THR A 9 6.66 -0.95 -8.56
C THR A 9 7.91 -1.34 -9.34
N LEU A 10 8.25 -2.62 -9.30
CA LEU A 10 9.37 -3.16 -10.06
C LEU A 10 8.95 -3.56 -11.47
N GLY A 11 9.86 -3.39 -12.39
CA GLY A 11 9.67 -3.73 -13.79
C GLY A 11 10.98 -3.61 -14.59
N PRO A 12 10.91 -3.65 -15.92
CA PRO A 12 12.10 -3.67 -16.78
C PRO A 12 13.09 -2.52 -16.58
N ALA A 13 12.62 -1.34 -16.12
CA ALA A 13 13.48 -0.18 -15.91
C ALA A 13 14.44 -0.32 -14.72
N VAL A 14 14.19 -1.28 -13.81
CA VAL A 14 14.96 -1.47 -12.57
C VAL A 14 15.21 -2.94 -12.27
N ASP A 15 15.53 -3.73 -13.29
CA ASP A 15 15.63 -5.19 -13.19
C ASP A 15 17.04 -5.71 -12.84
N SER A 16 18.10 -4.88 -12.96
CA SER A 16 19.45 -5.30 -12.58
C SER A 16 19.67 -5.17 -11.06
N HIS A 17 20.64 -5.92 -10.53
CA HIS A 17 21.01 -5.85 -9.11
C HIS A 17 21.47 -4.45 -8.72
N GLU A 18 22.31 -3.81 -9.52
CA GLU A 18 22.86 -2.46 -9.29
C GLU A 18 21.75 -1.41 -9.27
N GLN A 19 20.75 -1.54 -10.16
CA GLN A 19 19.59 -0.65 -10.19
C GLN A 19 18.73 -0.82 -8.93
N LEU A 20 18.57 -2.04 -8.43
CA LEU A 20 17.82 -2.29 -7.19
C LEU A 20 18.55 -1.74 -5.97
N VAL A 21 19.88 -1.88 -5.88
CA VAL A 21 20.69 -1.24 -4.84
C VAL A 21 20.50 0.27 -4.90
N ALA A 22 20.66 0.88 -6.09
CA ALA A 22 20.48 2.32 -6.27
C ALA A 22 19.05 2.78 -5.91
N LEU A 23 18.02 1.98 -6.20
CA LEU A 23 16.63 2.27 -5.87
C LEU A 23 16.39 2.25 -4.34
N ILE A 24 16.98 1.27 -3.64
CA ILE A 24 16.94 1.20 -2.16
C ILE A 24 17.66 2.39 -1.54
N GLU A 25 18.85 2.73 -2.04
CA GLU A 25 19.62 3.88 -1.57
C GLU A 25 18.92 5.22 -1.82
N ALA A 26 18.26 5.35 -2.99
CA ALA A 26 17.43 6.52 -3.32
C ALA A 26 16.21 6.67 -2.38
N GLY A 27 15.75 5.56 -1.79
CA GLY A 27 14.73 5.61 -0.76
C GLY A 27 13.57 4.61 -0.90
N MET A 28 13.64 3.61 -1.77
CA MET A 28 12.63 2.55 -1.79
C MET A 28 12.56 1.86 -0.42
N SER A 29 11.38 1.74 0.12
CA SER A 29 11.10 1.03 1.39
C SER A 29 10.36 -0.29 1.14
N VAL A 30 9.51 -0.33 0.11
CA VAL A 30 8.72 -1.51 -0.26
C VAL A 30 8.81 -1.71 -1.76
N ALA A 31 9.14 -2.92 -2.18
CA ALA A 31 9.12 -3.37 -3.57
C ALA A 31 7.75 -3.96 -3.89
N ARG A 32 7.01 -3.34 -4.82
CA ARG A 32 5.71 -3.82 -5.29
C ARG A 32 5.89 -4.69 -6.53
N PHE A 33 5.35 -5.91 -6.46
CA PHE A 33 5.26 -6.88 -7.54
C PHE A 33 3.83 -6.88 -8.07
N ASN A 34 3.64 -6.34 -9.28
CA ASN A 34 2.32 -6.25 -9.90
C ASN A 34 2.01 -7.52 -10.69
N PHE A 35 1.20 -8.40 -10.14
CA PHE A 35 0.81 -9.68 -10.75
C PHE A 35 -0.16 -9.54 -11.95
N SER A 36 -0.53 -8.31 -12.33
CA SER A 36 -1.21 -8.08 -13.61
C SER A 36 -0.27 -8.28 -14.81
N HIS A 37 1.04 -8.30 -14.60
CA HIS A 37 2.08 -8.38 -15.63
C HIS A 37 3.22 -9.28 -15.17
N GLY A 38 3.91 -9.88 -16.13
CA GLY A 38 5.05 -10.76 -15.90
C GLY A 38 4.67 -12.20 -15.59
N SER A 39 5.64 -13.10 -15.67
CA SER A 39 5.50 -14.51 -15.29
C SER A 39 5.95 -14.75 -13.85
N HIS A 40 5.60 -15.91 -13.29
CA HIS A 40 6.05 -16.31 -11.95
C HIS A 40 7.59 -16.40 -11.89
N GLU A 41 8.26 -16.87 -12.98
CA GLU A 41 9.71 -16.95 -13.06
C GLU A 41 10.37 -15.56 -13.02
N GLU A 42 9.80 -14.58 -13.73
CA GLU A 42 10.29 -13.20 -13.70
C GLU A 42 10.13 -12.59 -12.29
N HIS A 43 9.00 -12.85 -11.64
CA HIS A 43 8.78 -12.40 -10.28
C HIS A 43 9.73 -13.05 -9.29
N GLN A 44 10.00 -14.36 -9.40
CA GLN A 44 10.99 -15.04 -8.55
C GLN A 44 12.39 -14.45 -8.73
N GLY A 45 12.83 -14.26 -9.97
CA GLY A 45 14.13 -13.68 -10.24
C GLY A 45 14.30 -12.25 -9.69
N ARG A 46 13.24 -11.42 -9.78
CA ARG A 46 13.24 -10.08 -9.16
C ARG A 46 13.27 -10.16 -7.64
N TYR A 47 12.48 -11.04 -7.05
CA TYR A 47 12.47 -11.26 -5.60
C TYR A 47 13.86 -11.58 -5.06
N ASP A 48 14.55 -12.53 -5.68
CA ASP A 48 15.89 -12.94 -5.26
C ASP A 48 16.89 -11.77 -5.33
N ARG A 49 16.82 -10.97 -6.39
CA ARG A 49 17.65 -9.76 -6.53
C ARG A 49 17.31 -8.68 -5.48
N VAL A 50 16.02 -8.46 -5.18
CA VAL A 50 15.60 -7.51 -4.11
C VAL A 50 16.13 -7.94 -2.76
N ARG A 51 16.01 -9.24 -2.41
CA ARG A 51 16.54 -9.74 -1.13
C ARG A 51 18.05 -9.60 -1.03
N LYS A 52 18.77 -9.87 -2.12
CA LYS A 52 20.23 -9.70 -2.19
C LYS A 52 20.61 -8.21 -2.04
N ALA A 53 19.95 -7.30 -2.74
CA ALA A 53 20.19 -5.86 -2.64
C ALA A 53 19.84 -5.30 -1.25
N ALA A 54 18.76 -5.78 -0.62
CA ALA A 54 18.39 -5.41 0.74
C ALA A 54 19.44 -5.87 1.76
N ALA A 55 19.98 -7.09 1.61
CA ALA A 55 21.06 -7.60 2.45
C ALA A 55 22.36 -6.78 2.30
N GLU A 56 22.73 -6.43 1.06
CA GLU A 56 23.93 -5.62 0.77
C GLU A 56 23.82 -4.21 1.37
N THR A 57 22.65 -3.57 1.26
CA THR A 57 22.43 -2.22 1.81
C THR A 57 22.15 -2.21 3.32
N GLY A 58 21.93 -3.36 3.94
CA GLY A 58 21.54 -3.50 5.35
C GLY A 58 20.15 -2.97 5.67
N ARG A 59 19.37 -2.52 4.68
CA ARG A 59 18.04 -1.91 4.87
C ARG A 59 16.92 -2.96 4.86
N ALA A 60 15.91 -2.76 5.71
CA ALA A 60 14.68 -3.50 5.62
C ALA A 60 13.90 -3.08 4.37
N VAL A 61 13.57 -4.04 3.50
CA VAL A 61 12.76 -3.83 2.31
C VAL A 61 11.61 -4.83 2.32
N GLY A 62 10.38 -4.31 2.41
CA GLY A 62 9.17 -5.13 2.30
C GLY A 62 8.91 -5.54 0.84
N VAL A 63 8.38 -6.74 0.64
CA VAL A 63 7.89 -7.20 -0.67
C VAL A 63 6.38 -7.28 -0.63
N LEU A 64 5.72 -6.47 -1.45
CA LEU A 64 4.27 -6.40 -1.62
C LEU A 64 3.86 -7.11 -2.90
N ALA A 65 3.14 -8.22 -2.80
CA ALA A 65 2.49 -8.88 -3.91
C ALA A 65 1.12 -8.24 -4.17
N ASP A 66 0.96 -7.56 -5.30
CA ASP A 66 -0.29 -6.87 -5.67
C ASP A 66 -1.04 -7.71 -6.71
N LEU A 67 -2.14 -8.34 -6.25
CA LEU A 67 -2.97 -9.23 -7.06
C LEU A 67 -3.77 -8.43 -8.08
N GLN A 68 -3.99 -9.04 -9.26
CA GLN A 68 -4.68 -8.37 -10.36
C GLN A 68 -6.14 -8.04 -10.03
N GLY A 69 -6.81 -8.94 -9.32
CA GLY A 69 -8.24 -8.90 -9.10
C GLY A 69 -9.08 -9.29 -10.34
N PRO A 70 -10.40 -9.38 -10.18
CA PRO A 70 -11.32 -9.78 -11.25
C PRO A 70 -11.57 -8.65 -12.27
N LYS A 71 -10.50 -8.19 -12.95
CA LYS A 71 -10.60 -7.09 -13.92
C LYS A 71 -11.37 -7.54 -15.16
N ILE A 72 -12.49 -6.87 -15.44
CA ILE A 72 -13.27 -7.07 -16.65
C ILE A 72 -12.53 -6.43 -17.83
N ARG A 73 -12.46 -7.13 -18.97
CA ARG A 73 -11.73 -6.67 -20.16
C ARG A 73 -12.50 -6.94 -21.43
N LEU A 74 -12.25 -6.14 -22.47
CA LEU A 74 -12.61 -6.47 -23.84
C LEU A 74 -11.81 -7.70 -24.31
N ALA A 75 -12.40 -8.46 -25.21
CA ALA A 75 -11.73 -9.54 -25.95
C ALA A 75 -10.73 -8.97 -26.98
N LYS A 76 -10.19 -9.84 -27.84
CA LYS A 76 -9.28 -9.45 -28.93
C LYS A 76 -10.06 -8.91 -30.12
N PHE A 77 -9.47 -7.94 -30.82
CA PHE A 77 -9.98 -7.38 -32.06
C PHE A 77 -9.35 -8.11 -33.27
N ALA A 78 -10.17 -8.41 -34.29
CA ALA A 78 -9.73 -9.17 -35.48
C ALA A 78 -8.67 -8.41 -36.29
N GLN A 79 -8.77 -7.07 -36.34
CA GLN A 79 -7.93 -6.21 -37.21
C GLN A 79 -7.12 -5.17 -36.40
N GLY A 80 -6.93 -5.39 -35.08
CA GLY A 80 -6.25 -4.45 -34.21
C GLY A 80 -7.14 -3.32 -33.69
N PRO A 81 -6.56 -2.21 -33.20
CA PRO A 81 -7.32 -1.13 -32.56
C PRO A 81 -8.40 -0.54 -33.48
N VAL A 82 -9.54 -0.18 -32.89
CA VAL A 82 -10.63 0.50 -33.60
C VAL A 82 -10.96 1.83 -32.91
N GLU A 83 -11.33 2.83 -33.70
CA GLU A 83 -11.78 4.12 -33.21
C GLU A 83 -13.32 4.14 -33.20
N LEU A 84 -13.88 4.40 -32.02
CA LEU A 84 -15.31 4.65 -31.84
C LEU A 84 -15.56 6.16 -31.84
N VAL A 85 -16.62 6.58 -32.49
CA VAL A 85 -17.01 8.00 -32.61
C VAL A 85 -18.31 8.20 -31.84
N ARG A 86 -18.47 9.35 -31.22
CA ARG A 86 -19.67 9.74 -30.48
C ARG A 86 -20.91 9.55 -31.34
N GLY A 87 -21.90 8.81 -30.83
CA GLY A 87 -23.14 8.47 -31.49
C GLY A 87 -23.13 7.13 -32.22
N ASP A 88 -21.98 6.47 -32.35
CA ASP A 88 -21.90 5.12 -32.90
C ASP A 88 -22.65 4.12 -32.01
N GLU A 89 -23.22 3.09 -32.61
CA GLU A 89 -23.72 1.92 -31.89
C GLU A 89 -22.57 0.92 -31.72
N PHE A 90 -22.40 0.41 -30.48
CA PHE A 90 -21.43 -0.62 -30.18
C PHE A 90 -22.02 -1.69 -29.27
N THR A 91 -21.72 -2.95 -29.52
CA THR A 91 -22.26 -4.07 -28.76
C THR A 91 -21.11 -4.75 -27.95
N ILE A 92 -21.31 -4.92 -26.67
CA ILE A 92 -20.46 -5.80 -25.86
C ILE A 92 -21.21 -7.10 -25.63
N THR A 93 -20.54 -8.24 -25.86
CA THR A 93 -21.19 -9.54 -25.74
C THR A 93 -20.43 -10.52 -24.86
N SER A 94 -21.15 -11.38 -24.15
CA SER A 94 -20.56 -12.52 -23.43
C SER A 94 -20.21 -13.71 -24.36
N GLU A 95 -20.53 -13.62 -25.63
CA GLU A 95 -20.12 -14.61 -26.65
C GLU A 95 -18.65 -14.45 -27.00
N ASP A 96 -17.98 -15.54 -27.40
CA ASP A 96 -16.59 -15.50 -27.85
C ASP A 96 -16.55 -15.11 -29.34
N VAL A 97 -16.57 -13.80 -29.60
CA VAL A 97 -16.46 -13.22 -30.91
C VAL A 97 -15.25 -12.30 -31.01
N PRO A 98 -14.52 -12.33 -32.15
CA PRO A 98 -13.49 -11.33 -32.39
C PRO A 98 -14.10 -9.95 -32.54
N GLY A 99 -13.47 -8.93 -31.92
CA GLY A 99 -13.95 -7.56 -31.94
C GLY A 99 -13.76 -6.88 -33.29
N ASP A 100 -14.70 -5.97 -33.61
CA ASP A 100 -14.64 -5.03 -34.73
C ASP A 100 -15.26 -3.66 -34.35
N LYS A 101 -15.60 -2.80 -35.31
CA LYS A 101 -16.22 -1.49 -35.05
C LYS A 101 -17.64 -1.56 -34.45
N SER A 102 -18.30 -2.69 -34.48
CA SER A 102 -19.72 -2.84 -34.11
C SER A 102 -19.92 -3.70 -32.86
N ILE A 103 -19.03 -4.65 -32.62
CA ILE A 103 -19.14 -5.64 -31.53
C ILE A 103 -17.79 -6.07 -31.00
N CYS A 104 -17.72 -6.38 -29.71
CA CYS A 104 -16.58 -7.06 -29.12
C CYS A 104 -17.04 -7.96 -27.97
N GLY A 105 -16.37 -9.10 -27.81
CA GLY A 105 -16.54 -9.96 -26.64
C GLY A 105 -15.98 -9.34 -25.37
N THR A 106 -16.41 -9.89 -24.22
CA THR A 106 -15.82 -9.55 -22.90
C THR A 106 -15.39 -10.80 -22.15
N THR A 107 -14.38 -10.64 -21.28
CA THR A 107 -13.94 -11.69 -20.34
C THR A 107 -14.99 -12.00 -19.28
N TYR A 108 -15.93 -11.08 -19.02
CA TYR A 108 -16.94 -11.23 -18.00
C TYR A 108 -18.27 -11.71 -18.58
N LYS A 109 -18.55 -13.00 -18.40
CA LYS A 109 -19.77 -13.64 -18.94
C LYS A 109 -21.06 -13.18 -18.23
N GLY A 110 -20.99 -12.63 -17.02
CA GLY A 110 -22.11 -12.09 -16.25
C GLY A 110 -22.57 -10.70 -16.69
N LEU A 111 -21.81 -10.00 -17.56
CA LEU A 111 -22.10 -8.61 -17.95
C LEU A 111 -23.57 -8.34 -18.31
N PRO A 112 -24.27 -9.17 -19.12
CA PRO A 112 -25.68 -8.90 -19.48
C PRO A 112 -26.63 -8.94 -18.28
N GLY A 113 -26.29 -9.68 -17.22
CA GLY A 113 -27.10 -9.79 -16.00
C GLY A 113 -26.89 -8.62 -15.02
N ASP A 114 -25.75 -7.94 -15.10
CA ASP A 114 -25.33 -6.94 -14.13
C ASP A 114 -25.53 -5.50 -14.62
N VAL A 115 -25.93 -5.30 -15.88
CA VAL A 115 -26.18 -3.97 -16.44
C VAL A 115 -27.63 -3.79 -16.91
N ALA A 116 -28.15 -2.58 -16.79
CA ALA A 116 -29.47 -2.21 -17.21
C ALA A 116 -29.45 -1.04 -18.21
N LYS A 117 -30.58 -0.83 -18.90
CA LYS A 117 -30.74 0.32 -19.81
C LYS A 117 -30.49 1.63 -19.06
N GLY A 118 -29.57 2.43 -19.56
CA GLY A 118 -29.18 3.72 -19.02
C GLY A 118 -27.85 3.70 -18.28
N ASP A 119 -27.33 2.52 -17.90
CA ASP A 119 -26.07 2.39 -17.19
C ASP A 119 -24.88 2.81 -18.07
N PRO A 120 -23.88 3.46 -17.50
CA PRO A 120 -22.64 3.76 -18.18
C PRO A 120 -21.73 2.52 -18.19
N ILE A 121 -20.99 2.35 -19.28
CA ILE A 121 -19.87 1.41 -19.39
C ILE A 121 -18.64 2.23 -19.78
N LEU A 122 -17.60 2.18 -18.96
CA LEU A 122 -16.36 2.90 -19.20
C LEU A 122 -15.28 1.93 -19.70
N ILE A 123 -14.55 2.33 -20.75
CA ILE A 123 -13.50 1.52 -21.35
C ILE A 123 -12.20 2.32 -21.34
N ASN A 124 -11.05 1.61 -21.19
CA ASN A 124 -9.72 2.21 -21.24
C ASN A 124 -9.57 3.32 -20.17
N ASP A 125 -9.84 2.95 -18.92
CA ASP A 125 -9.74 3.83 -17.74
C ASP A 125 -10.60 5.11 -17.87
N GLY A 126 -11.78 4.97 -18.48
CA GLY A 126 -12.76 6.05 -18.65
C GLY A 126 -12.54 6.94 -19.86
N ASN A 127 -11.53 6.66 -20.70
CA ASN A 127 -11.29 7.43 -21.94
C ASN A 127 -12.38 7.24 -23.00
N VAL A 128 -13.12 6.14 -22.94
CA VAL A 128 -14.28 5.87 -23.80
C VAL A 128 -15.49 5.59 -22.90
N GLU A 129 -16.57 6.32 -23.13
CA GLU A 129 -17.83 6.13 -22.42
C GLU A 129 -18.92 5.62 -23.34
N LEU A 130 -19.54 4.51 -22.94
CA LEU A 130 -20.71 3.93 -23.58
C LEU A 130 -21.92 4.01 -22.66
N LYS A 131 -23.14 4.10 -23.23
CA LYS A 131 -24.39 4.03 -22.49
C LYS A 131 -25.20 2.86 -22.95
N VAL A 132 -25.64 2.01 -22.03
CA VAL A 132 -26.49 0.86 -22.34
C VAL A 132 -27.85 1.32 -22.86
N VAL A 133 -28.27 0.85 -24.06
CA VAL A 133 -29.59 1.13 -24.66
C VAL A 133 -30.52 -0.05 -24.55
N ALA A 134 -30.00 -1.28 -24.64
CA ALA A 134 -30.77 -2.53 -24.47
C ALA A 134 -29.86 -3.69 -24.09
N VAL A 135 -30.43 -4.68 -23.40
CA VAL A 135 -29.78 -5.98 -23.16
C VAL A 135 -30.64 -7.05 -23.86
N GLU A 136 -30.03 -7.78 -24.78
CA GLU A 136 -30.72 -8.81 -25.60
C GLU A 136 -29.93 -10.15 -25.50
N GLY A 137 -30.36 -11.00 -24.60
CA GLY A 137 -29.65 -12.26 -24.32
C GLY A 137 -28.19 -12.02 -23.91
N PRO A 138 -27.20 -12.55 -24.65
CA PRO A 138 -25.79 -12.35 -24.32
C PRO A 138 -25.22 -10.98 -24.73
N ARG A 139 -26.03 -10.13 -25.40
CA ARG A 139 -25.58 -8.89 -26.04
C ARG A 139 -26.06 -7.66 -25.29
N VAL A 140 -25.12 -6.79 -24.93
CA VAL A 140 -25.36 -5.47 -24.35
C VAL A 140 -25.18 -4.43 -25.46
N LYS A 141 -26.29 -3.90 -25.97
CA LYS A 141 -26.27 -2.84 -26.96
C LYS A 141 -26.05 -1.50 -26.31
N THR A 142 -25.12 -0.74 -26.82
CA THR A 142 -24.73 0.57 -26.29
C THR A 142 -24.67 1.64 -27.37
N ILE A 143 -24.69 2.90 -26.95
CA ILE A 143 -24.36 4.05 -27.78
C ILE A 143 -23.12 4.72 -27.22
N VAL A 144 -22.22 5.15 -28.08
CA VAL A 144 -20.98 5.87 -27.69
C VAL A 144 -21.32 7.29 -27.23
N ILE A 145 -21.03 7.61 -25.99
CA ILE A 145 -21.20 8.95 -25.40
C ILE A 145 -19.92 9.76 -25.57
N GLU A 146 -18.76 9.15 -25.24
CA GLU A 146 -17.44 9.73 -25.51
C GLU A 146 -16.62 8.73 -26.30
N GLY A 147 -16.16 9.16 -27.48
CA GLY A 147 -15.41 8.31 -28.43
C GLY A 147 -13.92 8.24 -28.11
N GLY A 148 -13.25 7.28 -28.76
CA GLY A 148 -11.83 7.09 -28.64
C GLY A 148 -11.36 5.75 -29.17
N VAL A 149 -10.06 5.48 -29.05
CA VAL A 149 -9.45 4.23 -29.53
C VAL A 149 -9.60 3.14 -28.48
N ILE A 150 -10.18 2.01 -28.86
CA ILE A 150 -10.24 0.78 -28.10
C ILE A 150 -9.41 -0.32 -28.78
N SER A 151 -8.89 -1.25 -27.99
CA SER A 151 -8.03 -2.34 -28.48
C SER A 151 -8.12 -3.57 -27.59
N ASP A 152 -7.35 -4.60 -27.93
CA ASP A 152 -7.28 -5.86 -27.19
C ASP A 152 -7.11 -5.63 -25.68
N HIS A 153 -7.90 -6.38 -24.92
CA HIS A 153 -7.80 -6.49 -23.45
C HIS A 153 -7.93 -5.17 -22.69
N LYS A 154 -8.48 -4.10 -23.28
CA LYS A 154 -8.77 -2.87 -22.54
C LYS A 154 -9.75 -3.13 -21.40
N GLY A 155 -9.49 -2.51 -20.26
CA GLY A 155 -10.33 -2.61 -19.07
C GLY A 155 -11.73 -2.07 -19.31
N ILE A 156 -12.72 -2.74 -18.73
CA ILE A 156 -14.11 -2.30 -18.66
C ILE A 156 -14.43 -2.01 -17.20
N ASN A 157 -14.98 -0.84 -16.93
CA ASN A 157 -15.51 -0.45 -15.64
C ASN A 157 -17.01 -0.24 -15.74
N LEU A 158 -17.72 -0.63 -14.69
CA LEU A 158 -19.19 -0.59 -14.62
C LEU A 158 -19.60 0.26 -13.41
N PRO A 159 -19.59 1.60 -13.50
CA PRO A 159 -19.93 2.47 -12.40
C PRO A 159 -21.34 2.22 -11.88
N GLY A 160 -21.47 1.99 -10.57
CA GLY A 160 -22.77 1.76 -9.93
C GLY A 160 -23.36 0.35 -10.09
N ALA A 161 -22.81 -0.50 -10.96
CA ALA A 161 -23.28 -1.87 -11.09
C ALA A 161 -22.76 -2.76 -9.95
N ALA A 162 -23.66 -3.58 -9.40
CA ALA A 162 -23.32 -4.61 -8.42
C ALA A 162 -22.75 -5.85 -9.14
N VAL A 163 -21.49 -5.79 -9.55
CA VAL A 163 -20.84 -6.88 -10.28
C VAL A 163 -20.65 -8.08 -9.35
N ASN A 164 -21.25 -9.21 -9.72
CA ASN A 164 -21.20 -10.44 -8.92
C ASN A 164 -19.99 -11.32 -9.31
N VAL A 165 -18.78 -10.83 -9.02
CA VAL A 165 -17.54 -11.61 -9.19
C VAL A 165 -16.91 -11.90 -7.83
N PRO A 166 -16.27 -13.07 -7.67
CA PRO A 166 -15.48 -13.38 -6.46
C PRO A 166 -14.40 -12.31 -6.21
N ALA A 167 -14.03 -12.09 -4.95
CA ALA A 167 -12.93 -11.17 -4.60
C ALA A 167 -11.58 -11.64 -5.17
N LEU A 168 -11.39 -12.96 -5.31
CA LEU A 168 -10.24 -13.60 -5.97
C LEU A 168 -10.70 -14.32 -7.25
N SER A 169 -10.07 -14.02 -8.38
CA SER A 169 -10.15 -14.85 -9.58
C SER A 169 -9.33 -16.14 -9.41
N GLU A 170 -9.53 -17.12 -10.29
CA GLU A 170 -8.69 -18.35 -10.29
C GLU A 170 -7.20 -18.00 -10.43
N LYS A 171 -6.89 -17.05 -11.33
CA LYS A 171 -5.52 -16.54 -11.48
C LYS A 171 -4.99 -15.91 -10.18
N ASP A 172 -5.80 -15.12 -9.48
CA ASP A 172 -5.37 -14.50 -8.22
C ASP A 172 -5.08 -15.55 -7.14
N VAL A 173 -5.82 -16.67 -7.12
CA VAL A 173 -5.54 -17.79 -6.21
C VAL A 173 -4.19 -18.42 -6.52
N GLU A 174 -3.89 -18.66 -7.80
CA GLU A 174 -2.59 -19.19 -8.23
C GLU A 174 -1.45 -18.23 -7.91
N ASP A 175 -1.62 -16.95 -8.23
CA ASP A 175 -0.65 -15.88 -7.96
C ASP A 175 -0.41 -15.71 -6.44
N LEU A 176 -1.46 -15.76 -5.64
CA LEU A 176 -1.36 -15.68 -4.18
C LEU A 176 -0.56 -16.85 -3.61
N ARG A 177 -0.86 -18.09 -4.03
CA ARG A 177 -0.10 -19.28 -3.62
C ARG A 177 1.37 -19.14 -4.00
N PHE A 178 1.65 -18.71 -5.23
CA PHE A 178 3.01 -18.47 -5.68
C PHE A 178 3.69 -17.38 -4.84
N ALA A 179 3.06 -16.23 -4.63
CA ALA A 179 3.61 -15.12 -3.85
C ALA A 179 3.93 -15.53 -2.39
N LEU A 180 3.07 -16.33 -1.78
CA LEU A 180 3.30 -16.87 -0.43
C LEU A 180 4.54 -17.79 -0.40
N ARG A 181 4.66 -18.71 -1.36
CA ARG A 181 5.80 -19.63 -1.48
C ARG A 181 7.10 -18.89 -1.81
N MET A 182 7.04 -17.89 -2.68
CA MET A 182 8.16 -16.98 -3.02
C MET A 182 8.68 -16.25 -1.77
N GLY A 183 7.83 -15.96 -0.79
CA GLY A 183 8.25 -15.30 0.44
C GLY A 183 7.86 -13.81 0.53
N CYS A 184 6.76 -13.37 -0.12
CA CYS A 184 6.26 -12.01 0.01
C CYS A 184 5.97 -11.65 1.48
N ASP A 185 6.13 -10.37 1.85
CA ASP A 185 5.88 -9.88 3.21
C ASP A 185 4.46 -9.35 3.38
N LEU A 186 3.86 -8.88 2.29
CA LEU A 186 2.55 -8.22 2.24
C LEU A 186 1.82 -8.65 0.96
N VAL A 187 0.50 -8.69 1.01
CA VAL A 187 -0.37 -8.92 -0.17
C VAL A 187 -1.32 -7.74 -0.30
N ALA A 188 -1.55 -7.23 -1.50
CA ALA A 188 -2.61 -6.28 -1.80
C ALA A 188 -3.73 -6.96 -2.58
N LEU A 189 -4.97 -6.80 -2.12
CA LEU A 189 -6.17 -7.32 -2.76
C LEU A 189 -6.86 -6.21 -3.54
N SER A 190 -7.01 -6.40 -4.86
CA SER A 190 -7.68 -5.44 -5.76
C SER A 190 -9.20 -5.55 -5.68
N PHE A 191 -9.88 -4.45 -5.99
CA PHE A 191 -11.33 -4.34 -6.11
C PHE A 191 -12.12 -4.76 -4.87
N VAL A 192 -11.56 -4.49 -3.66
CA VAL A 192 -12.25 -4.71 -2.39
C VAL A 192 -13.57 -3.94 -2.34
N ARG A 193 -14.63 -4.57 -1.87
CA ARG A 193 -15.98 -4.01 -1.72
C ARG A 193 -16.37 -3.87 -0.25
N ASP A 194 -16.02 -4.86 0.56
CA ASP A 194 -16.37 -4.89 1.98
C ASP A 194 -15.37 -5.70 2.83
N ALA A 195 -15.71 -5.86 4.10
CA ALA A 195 -14.88 -6.56 5.09
C ALA A 195 -14.77 -8.08 4.84
N ASP A 196 -15.71 -8.66 4.12
CA ASP A 196 -15.78 -10.12 3.93
C ASP A 196 -14.84 -10.60 2.83
N ASP A 197 -14.46 -9.73 1.92
CA ASP A 197 -13.55 -10.04 0.80
C ASP A 197 -12.17 -10.57 1.30
N VAL A 198 -11.72 -10.20 2.51
CA VAL A 198 -10.47 -10.73 3.08
C VAL A 198 -10.54 -12.22 3.43
N LYS A 199 -11.74 -12.79 3.63
CA LYS A 199 -11.93 -14.18 4.04
C LYS A 199 -11.42 -15.16 2.99
N ASP A 200 -11.62 -14.84 1.71
CA ASP A 200 -11.16 -15.69 0.60
C ASP A 200 -9.63 -15.71 0.55
N VAL A 201 -8.98 -14.56 0.77
CA VAL A 201 -7.52 -14.48 0.87
C VAL A 201 -6.99 -15.30 2.04
N HIS A 202 -7.61 -15.14 3.21
CA HIS A 202 -7.23 -15.88 4.43
C HIS A 202 -7.39 -17.39 4.26
N LYS A 203 -8.43 -17.84 3.55
CA LYS A 203 -8.63 -19.26 3.26
C LYS A 203 -7.45 -19.84 2.47
N VAL A 204 -7.02 -19.18 1.41
CA VAL A 204 -5.85 -19.60 0.61
C VAL A 204 -4.58 -19.57 1.45
N MET A 205 -4.39 -18.56 2.29
CA MET A 205 -3.24 -18.45 3.19
C MET A 205 -3.20 -19.58 4.23
N ASP A 206 -4.36 -19.97 4.76
CA ASP A 206 -4.46 -21.10 5.70
C ASP A 206 -4.13 -22.44 5.03
N GLU A 207 -4.58 -22.65 3.79
CA GLU A 207 -4.23 -23.82 2.98
C GLU A 207 -2.72 -23.90 2.70
N GLU A 208 -2.05 -22.76 2.48
CA GLU A 208 -0.58 -22.68 2.30
C GLU A 208 0.20 -22.67 3.63
N GLY A 209 -0.49 -22.62 4.78
CA GLY A 209 0.13 -22.59 6.11
C GLY A 209 0.91 -21.31 6.42
N ARG A 210 0.68 -20.23 5.67
CA ARG A 210 1.39 -18.97 5.84
C ARG A 210 0.46 -17.77 5.71
N ARG A 211 0.28 -17.02 6.80
CA ARG A 211 -0.43 -15.74 6.80
C ARG A 211 0.54 -14.57 6.74
N VAL A 212 0.23 -13.61 5.88
CA VAL A 212 0.89 -12.30 5.79
C VAL A 212 -0.16 -11.20 5.84
N PRO A 213 0.19 -9.95 6.22
CA PRO A 213 -0.75 -8.84 6.21
C PRO A 213 -1.36 -8.59 4.84
N VAL A 214 -2.67 -8.33 4.81
CA VAL A 214 -3.44 -8.04 3.60
C VAL A 214 -3.81 -6.56 3.55
N ILE A 215 -3.44 -5.90 2.46
CA ILE A 215 -3.73 -4.49 2.17
C ILE A 215 -4.96 -4.41 1.26
N ALA A 216 -6.03 -3.77 1.72
CA ALA A 216 -7.20 -3.53 0.90
C ALA A 216 -6.94 -2.41 -0.11
N LYS A 217 -7.15 -2.67 -1.41
CA LYS A 217 -7.15 -1.61 -2.43
C LYS A 217 -8.56 -1.03 -2.54
N VAL A 218 -8.69 0.24 -2.15
CA VAL A 218 -9.95 0.97 -2.25
C VAL A 218 -10.03 1.59 -3.65
N GLU A 219 -10.78 0.92 -4.52
CA GLU A 219 -10.95 1.19 -5.95
C GLU A 219 -12.43 1.27 -6.32
N LYS A 220 -13.32 0.84 -5.42
CA LYS A 220 -14.76 0.71 -5.67
C LYS A 220 -15.58 1.62 -4.75
N PRO A 221 -16.71 2.17 -5.24
CA PRO A 221 -17.64 2.96 -4.41
C PRO A 221 -18.11 2.22 -3.15
N GLN A 222 -18.35 0.90 -3.25
CA GLN A 222 -18.77 0.06 -2.14
C GLN A 222 -17.75 0.07 -0.99
N ALA A 223 -16.45 -0.01 -1.31
CA ALA A 223 -15.39 0.08 -0.29
C ALA A 223 -15.35 1.46 0.39
N VAL A 224 -15.72 2.52 -0.33
CA VAL A 224 -15.85 3.88 0.24
C VAL A 224 -17.04 3.95 1.19
N GLU A 225 -18.17 3.35 0.85
CA GLU A 225 -19.36 3.28 1.69
C GLU A 225 -19.11 2.45 2.96
N HIS A 226 -18.38 1.33 2.84
CA HIS A 226 -18.08 0.39 3.92
C HIS A 226 -16.68 0.58 4.53
N MET A 227 -16.04 1.76 4.37
CA MET A 227 -14.63 1.98 4.71
C MET A 227 -14.26 1.63 6.16
N GLU A 228 -15.16 1.81 7.12
CA GLU A 228 -14.91 1.45 8.52
C GLU A 228 -14.78 -0.07 8.69
N GLY A 229 -15.64 -0.85 8.03
CA GLY A 229 -15.58 -2.31 8.02
C GLY A 229 -14.33 -2.82 7.30
N VAL A 230 -14.00 -2.24 6.15
CA VAL A 230 -12.78 -2.57 5.38
C VAL A 230 -11.54 -2.30 6.23
N VAL A 231 -11.41 -1.11 6.80
CA VAL A 231 -10.24 -0.77 7.65
C VAL A 231 -10.19 -1.66 8.90
N ALA A 232 -11.33 -2.09 9.43
CA ALA A 232 -11.34 -2.99 10.59
C ALA A 232 -10.83 -4.40 10.23
N ALA A 233 -11.23 -4.96 9.08
CA ALA A 233 -10.95 -6.33 8.67
C ALA A 233 -9.54 -6.52 8.07
N PHE A 234 -9.06 -5.58 7.28
CA PHE A 234 -7.76 -5.66 6.61
C PHE A 234 -6.62 -5.12 7.48
N ASP A 235 -5.37 -5.48 7.17
CA ASP A 235 -4.18 -5.07 7.92
C ASP A 235 -3.64 -3.70 7.51
N GLY A 236 -4.05 -3.18 6.36
CA GLY A 236 -3.73 -1.85 5.83
C GLY A 236 -4.61 -1.51 4.65
N VAL A 237 -4.43 -0.31 4.10
CA VAL A 237 -5.22 0.19 2.96
C VAL A 237 -4.31 0.80 1.91
N MET A 238 -4.67 0.64 0.64
CA MET A 238 -4.13 1.40 -0.47
C MET A 238 -5.27 2.22 -1.11
N VAL A 239 -5.13 3.53 -1.11
CA VAL A 239 -6.02 4.43 -1.83
C VAL A 239 -5.57 4.45 -3.29
N ALA A 240 -6.16 3.60 -4.12
CA ALA A 240 -5.82 3.44 -5.52
C ALA A 240 -6.65 4.42 -6.38
N ARG A 241 -6.20 5.68 -6.39
CA ARG A 241 -6.97 6.83 -6.91
C ARG A 241 -7.30 6.71 -8.39
N GLY A 242 -6.45 6.05 -9.20
CA GLY A 242 -6.67 5.86 -10.63
C GLY A 242 -7.96 5.08 -10.90
N ASP A 243 -8.04 3.85 -10.39
CA ASP A 243 -9.23 3.02 -10.59
C ASP A 243 -10.45 3.59 -9.83
N LEU A 244 -10.25 4.17 -8.64
CA LEU A 244 -11.34 4.80 -7.89
C LEU A 244 -11.96 5.98 -8.66
N ALA A 245 -11.16 6.84 -9.28
CA ALA A 245 -11.64 8.01 -10.01
C ALA A 245 -12.41 7.67 -11.31
N VAL A 246 -12.28 6.44 -11.79
CA VAL A 246 -13.08 5.94 -12.93
C VAL A 246 -14.51 5.63 -12.52
N GLU A 247 -14.73 5.12 -11.29
CA GLU A 247 -16.04 4.67 -10.83
C GLU A 247 -16.68 5.58 -9.76
N TYR A 248 -15.94 6.53 -9.22
CA TYR A 248 -16.39 7.45 -8.17
C TYR A 248 -16.18 8.91 -8.62
N PRO A 249 -17.05 9.85 -8.24
CA PRO A 249 -16.91 11.25 -8.65
C PRO A 249 -15.51 11.81 -8.32
N LEU A 250 -14.80 12.24 -9.37
CA LEU A 250 -13.38 12.65 -9.29
C LEU A 250 -13.16 13.71 -8.22
N GLU A 251 -14.07 14.70 -8.13
CA GLU A 251 -14.00 15.79 -7.17
C GLU A 251 -14.14 15.35 -5.71
N LYS A 252 -14.63 14.13 -5.45
CA LYS A 252 -14.78 13.55 -4.11
C LYS A 252 -13.59 12.67 -3.70
N VAL A 253 -12.78 12.20 -4.66
CA VAL A 253 -11.64 11.31 -4.40
C VAL A 253 -10.66 11.89 -3.37
N PRO A 254 -10.28 13.19 -3.40
CA PRO A 254 -9.40 13.76 -2.38
C PRO A 254 -9.98 13.67 -0.95
N MET A 255 -11.29 13.82 -0.80
CA MET A 255 -11.94 13.71 0.53
C MET A 255 -11.99 12.25 1.01
N VAL A 256 -12.17 11.30 0.10
CA VAL A 256 -12.08 9.86 0.42
C VAL A 256 -10.67 9.53 0.91
N GLN A 257 -9.62 10.00 0.21
CA GLN A 257 -8.23 9.84 0.65
C GLN A 257 -8.01 10.33 2.08
N LYS A 258 -8.41 11.57 2.38
CA LYS A 258 -8.24 12.15 3.72
C LYS A 258 -8.96 11.35 4.81
N ARG A 259 -10.18 10.89 4.55
CA ARG A 259 -10.97 10.08 5.48
C ARG A 259 -10.34 8.71 5.72
N LEU A 260 -9.86 8.03 4.67
CA LEU A 260 -9.20 6.74 4.78
C LEU A 260 -7.87 6.86 5.54
N VAL A 261 -7.05 7.87 5.24
CA VAL A 261 -5.80 8.13 5.96
C VAL A 261 -6.06 8.34 7.46
N GLU A 262 -7.02 9.19 7.79
CA GLU A 262 -7.40 9.42 9.19
C GLU A 262 -7.90 8.15 9.88
N LEU A 263 -8.76 7.38 9.21
CA LEU A 263 -9.33 6.14 9.74
C LEU A 263 -8.25 5.07 9.97
N CYS A 264 -7.31 4.91 9.03
CA CYS A 264 -6.19 3.99 9.17
C CYS A 264 -5.28 4.39 10.35
N ARG A 265 -4.93 5.66 10.48
CA ARG A 265 -4.16 6.15 11.63
C ARG A 265 -4.85 5.85 12.97
N ARG A 266 -6.17 6.06 13.08
CA ARG A 266 -6.94 5.72 14.29
C ARG A 266 -6.83 4.24 14.64
N ASN A 267 -6.76 3.37 13.66
CA ASN A 267 -6.71 1.93 13.82
C ASN A 267 -5.26 1.38 13.88
N ALA A 268 -4.23 2.24 13.84
CA ALA A 268 -2.81 1.85 13.78
C ALA A 268 -2.51 0.90 12.60
N LYS A 269 -3.13 1.16 11.45
CA LYS A 269 -2.95 0.40 10.21
C LYS A 269 -2.26 1.27 9.17
N PRO A 270 -1.28 0.75 8.41
CA PRO A 270 -0.60 1.52 7.39
C PRO A 270 -1.53 1.87 6.24
N VAL A 271 -1.33 3.06 5.66
CA VAL A 271 -2.05 3.51 4.48
C VAL A 271 -1.10 3.99 3.40
N ILE A 272 -1.32 3.49 2.18
CA ILE A 272 -0.57 3.85 0.97
C ILE A 272 -1.44 4.76 0.12
N VAL A 273 -0.93 5.91 -0.29
CA VAL A 273 -1.55 6.73 -1.35
C VAL A 273 -0.88 6.40 -2.68
N ALA A 274 -1.68 5.99 -3.65
CA ALA A 274 -1.19 5.37 -4.87
C ALA A 274 -1.77 6.02 -6.14
N THR A 275 -1.10 5.76 -7.26
CA THR A 275 -1.39 6.14 -8.64
C THR A 275 -1.26 7.62 -8.95
N GLN A 276 -0.63 7.91 -10.09
CA GLN A 276 -0.44 9.26 -10.64
C GLN A 276 0.23 10.24 -9.68
N MET A 277 1.16 9.73 -8.85
CA MET A 277 1.85 10.58 -7.88
C MET A 277 2.90 11.48 -8.54
N MET A 278 3.65 10.94 -9.50
CA MET A 278 4.67 11.65 -10.28
C MET A 278 4.70 11.15 -11.74
N GLU A 279 3.53 10.98 -12.34
CA GLU A 279 3.33 10.32 -13.63
C GLU A 279 4.12 10.99 -14.77
N SER A 280 4.25 12.31 -14.73
CA SER A 280 5.06 13.03 -15.72
C SER A 280 6.52 12.58 -15.75
N MET A 281 7.04 12.04 -14.63
CA MET A 281 8.40 11.50 -14.54
C MET A 281 8.59 10.14 -15.20
N ILE A 282 7.55 9.54 -15.77
CA ILE A 282 7.70 8.39 -16.68
C ILE A 282 8.61 8.80 -17.86
N THR A 283 8.42 10.01 -18.39
CA THR A 283 9.13 10.52 -19.57
C THR A 283 9.97 11.77 -19.30
N ASN A 284 9.75 12.48 -18.21
CA ASN A 284 10.46 13.71 -17.87
C ASN A 284 11.35 13.53 -16.64
N SER A 285 12.46 14.24 -16.61
CA SER A 285 13.41 14.21 -15.49
C SER A 285 12.97 15.01 -14.26
N ARG A 286 11.84 15.73 -14.33
CA ARG A 286 11.28 16.54 -13.24
C ARG A 286 9.76 16.41 -13.22
N PRO A 287 9.14 16.42 -12.01
CA PRO A 287 7.69 16.40 -11.89
C PRO A 287 7.09 17.77 -12.20
N THR A 288 5.79 17.80 -12.40
CA THR A 288 5.01 19.03 -12.40
C THR A 288 4.86 19.59 -10.98
N ARG A 289 4.49 20.88 -10.89
CA ARG A 289 4.16 21.49 -9.58
C ARG A 289 2.93 20.86 -8.93
N ALA A 290 1.97 20.42 -9.73
CA ALA A 290 0.78 19.75 -9.25
C ALA A 290 1.12 18.40 -8.58
N GLU A 291 1.98 17.60 -9.20
CA GLU A 291 2.46 16.34 -8.65
C GLU A 291 3.27 16.53 -7.36
N ALA A 292 4.16 17.51 -7.33
CA ALA A 292 4.90 17.85 -6.10
C ALA A 292 3.95 18.26 -4.96
N SER A 293 2.89 19.02 -5.27
CA SER A 293 1.85 19.39 -4.31
C SER A 293 1.04 18.18 -3.86
N ASP A 294 0.73 17.26 -4.75
CA ASP A 294 -0.04 16.05 -4.45
C ASP A 294 0.73 15.10 -3.50
N VAL A 295 2.01 14.84 -3.79
CA VAL A 295 2.88 14.07 -2.88
C VAL A 295 2.95 14.74 -1.50
N ALA A 296 3.19 16.06 -1.44
CA ALA A 296 3.26 16.78 -0.17
C ALA A 296 1.93 16.70 0.61
N ASN A 297 0.78 16.86 -0.08
CA ASN A 297 -0.53 16.75 0.55
C ASN A 297 -0.80 15.37 1.12
N ALA A 298 -0.44 14.29 0.42
CA ALA A 298 -0.58 12.93 0.94
C ALA A 298 0.18 12.73 2.26
N ILE A 299 1.38 13.31 2.37
CA ILE A 299 2.18 13.27 3.60
C ILE A 299 1.55 14.14 4.70
N LEU A 300 1.11 15.35 4.38
CA LEU A 300 0.43 16.24 5.33
C LEU A 300 -0.90 15.67 5.82
N ASP A 301 -1.61 14.90 5.00
CA ASP A 301 -2.80 14.14 5.41
C ASP A 301 -2.45 13.05 6.44
N GLY A 302 -1.19 12.61 6.47
CA GLY A 302 -0.67 11.61 7.41
C GLY A 302 -0.55 10.20 6.81
N ALA A 303 -0.38 10.04 5.51
CA ALA A 303 -0.12 8.75 4.88
C ALA A 303 1.15 8.10 5.43
N ASP A 304 1.16 6.76 5.52
CA ASP A 304 2.35 6.00 5.88
C ASP A 304 3.30 5.89 4.70
N ALA A 305 2.75 5.74 3.50
CA ALA A 305 3.53 5.58 2.28
C ALA A 305 2.87 6.25 1.07
N VAL A 306 3.71 6.61 0.10
CA VAL A 306 3.33 7.01 -1.26
C VAL A 306 3.90 6.00 -2.25
N MET A 307 3.21 5.75 -3.37
CA MET A 307 3.57 4.70 -4.31
C MET A 307 3.88 5.26 -5.69
N LEU A 308 4.94 4.72 -6.30
CA LEU A 308 5.30 4.88 -7.70
C LEU A 308 4.90 3.62 -8.48
N SER A 309 4.26 3.80 -9.62
CA SER A 309 3.76 2.74 -10.52
C SER A 309 4.65 2.63 -11.77
N ALA A 310 4.20 3.15 -12.90
CA ALA A 310 4.95 3.15 -14.16
C ALA A 310 6.25 3.98 -14.05
N GLU A 311 6.26 5.00 -13.21
CA GLU A 311 7.39 5.89 -12.97
C GLU A 311 8.66 5.11 -12.58
N SER A 312 8.53 4.06 -11.78
CA SER A 312 9.65 3.22 -11.34
C SER A 312 9.79 1.92 -12.11
N SER A 313 8.71 1.39 -12.75
CA SER A 313 8.73 0.09 -13.40
C SER A 313 9.15 0.12 -14.87
N VAL A 314 8.75 1.15 -15.62
CA VAL A 314 9.02 1.31 -17.06
C VAL A 314 9.49 2.71 -17.43
N GLY A 315 9.48 3.65 -16.48
CA GLY A 315 9.87 5.05 -16.72
C GLY A 315 11.35 5.20 -17.11
N ALA A 316 11.66 6.31 -17.77
CA ALA A 316 13.02 6.65 -18.19
C ALA A 316 13.92 7.12 -17.05
N TYR A 317 13.32 7.54 -15.90
CA TYR A 317 14.05 8.18 -14.79
C TYR A 317 13.72 7.54 -13.42
N PRO A 318 13.75 6.20 -13.25
CA PRO A 318 13.22 5.54 -12.05
C PRO A 318 13.94 5.98 -10.76
N ILE A 319 15.26 6.04 -10.76
CA ILE A 319 16.06 6.41 -9.57
C ILE A 319 15.86 7.90 -9.23
N GLU A 320 15.86 8.78 -10.23
CA GLU A 320 15.66 10.22 -10.01
C GLU A 320 14.24 10.51 -9.50
N THR A 321 13.25 9.72 -9.93
CA THR A 321 11.87 9.81 -9.44
C THR A 321 11.82 9.51 -7.94
N VAL A 322 12.44 8.41 -7.48
CA VAL A 322 12.49 8.08 -6.05
C VAL A 322 13.24 9.15 -5.25
N LYS A 323 14.38 9.63 -5.74
CA LYS A 323 15.13 10.73 -5.10
C LYS A 323 14.30 12.01 -4.99
N THR A 324 13.57 12.37 -6.04
CA THR A 324 12.73 13.56 -6.06
C THR A 324 11.55 13.42 -5.12
N MET A 325 10.85 12.28 -5.14
CA MET A 325 9.78 11.98 -4.19
C MET A 325 10.31 12.04 -2.75
N SER A 326 11.48 11.47 -2.49
CA SER A 326 12.10 11.51 -1.16
C SER A 326 12.36 12.94 -0.67
N LYS A 327 12.81 13.84 -1.56
CA LYS A 327 13.02 15.27 -1.22
C LYS A 327 11.70 15.97 -0.87
N ILE A 328 10.65 15.75 -1.66
CA ILE A 328 9.33 16.34 -1.42
C ILE A 328 8.76 15.84 -0.08
N VAL A 329 8.86 14.52 0.16
CA VAL A 329 8.43 13.90 1.41
C VAL A 329 9.16 14.50 2.61
N CYS A 330 10.49 14.63 2.56
CA CYS A 330 11.26 15.23 3.66
C CYS A 330 10.84 16.68 3.96
N ALA A 331 10.65 17.50 2.93
CA ALA A 331 10.21 18.89 3.11
C ALA A 331 8.80 18.98 3.74
N ALA A 332 7.86 18.11 3.31
CA ALA A 332 6.53 18.04 3.91
C ALA A 332 6.58 17.56 5.37
N GLU A 333 7.47 16.62 5.71
CA GLU A 333 7.66 16.12 7.06
C GLU A 333 8.28 17.15 8.00
N GLU A 334 9.23 17.96 7.54
CA GLU A 334 9.79 19.07 8.32
C GLU A 334 8.68 20.03 8.77
N GLU A 335 7.79 20.41 7.88
CA GLU A 335 6.64 21.24 8.18
C GLU A 335 5.65 20.55 9.14
N LEU A 336 5.41 19.23 8.94
CA LEU A 336 4.52 18.45 9.80
C LEU A 336 5.06 18.34 11.23
N LEU A 337 6.34 18.01 11.37
CA LEU A 337 6.98 17.77 12.66
C LEU A 337 7.22 19.05 13.44
N SER A 338 7.37 20.20 12.79
CA SER A 338 7.49 21.49 13.46
C SER A 338 6.25 21.86 14.30
N LYS A 339 5.11 21.21 14.03
CA LYS A 339 3.83 21.43 14.75
C LYS A 339 3.68 20.56 16.00
N GLY A 340 4.70 19.75 16.34
CA GLY A 340 4.66 18.83 17.48
C GLY A 340 3.82 17.58 17.24
N LEU A 341 3.53 16.83 18.31
CA LEU A 341 2.73 15.60 18.26
C LEU A 341 1.38 15.85 17.55
N GLN A 342 1.11 15.03 16.53
CA GLN A 342 -0.12 15.12 15.76
C GLN A 342 -1.27 14.41 16.50
N PRO A 343 -2.26 15.12 17.05
CA PRO A 343 -3.35 14.48 17.75
C PRO A 343 -4.15 13.58 16.83
N LEU A 344 -4.47 12.38 17.31
CA LEU A 344 -5.51 11.56 16.68
C LEU A 344 -6.85 12.20 17.01
N VAL A 345 -7.56 12.72 16.04
CA VAL A 345 -8.89 13.34 16.15
C VAL A 345 -9.26 13.83 17.56
N PRO A 346 -9.48 15.12 17.76
CA PRO A 346 -9.79 15.67 19.06
C PRO A 346 -10.88 14.88 19.79
N GLY A 347 -10.62 14.47 21.04
CA GLY A 347 -11.63 13.87 21.93
C GLY A 347 -11.76 12.33 21.89
N LYS A 348 -11.17 11.58 20.94
CA LYS A 348 -11.26 10.12 20.97
C LYS A 348 -10.06 9.52 21.72
N LYS A 349 -10.34 8.94 22.90
CA LYS A 349 -9.34 8.22 23.70
C LYS A 349 -8.98 6.87 23.08
N PRO A 350 -7.73 6.38 23.28
CA PRO A 350 -7.38 4.99 22.95
C PRO A 350 -8.33 4.03 23.67
N ARG A 351 -8.82 3.02 22.94
CA ARG A 351 -9.77 2.03 23.52
C ARG A 351 -9.10 0.76 24.02
N THR A 352 -7.78 0.61 23.82
CA THR A 352 -7.02 -0.57 24.20
C THR A 352 -5.87 -0.24 25.12
N GLN A 353 -5.48 -1.18 25.99
CA GLN A 353 -4.33 -1.04 26.87
C GLN A 353 -3.07 -0.66 26.08
N GLY A 354 -2.71 -1.43 25.04
CA GLY A 354 -1.53 -1.14 24.23
C GLY A 354 -1.59 0.22 23.52
N GLY A 355 -2.80 0.69 23.14
CA GLY A 355 -2.99 2.03 22.59
C GLY A 355 -2.75 3.13 23.61
N SER A 356 -3.12 2.92 24.87
CA SER A 356 -2.88 3.87 25.96
C SER A 356 -1.41 3.93 26.34
N VAL A 357 -0.76 2.77 26.43
CA VAL A 357 0.68 2.64 26.69
C VAL A 357 1.51 3.32 25.59
N ALA A 358 1.19 3.05 24.32
CA ALA A 358 1.86 3.69 23.19
C ALA A 358 1.70 5.23 23.19
N ARG A 359 0.53 5.73 23.56
CA ARG A 359 0.29 7.17 23.72
C ARG A 359 1.16 7.76 24.81
N ALA A 360 1.14 7.16 25.99
CA ALA A 360 1.97 7.61 27.13
C ALA A 360 3.46 7.62 26.77
N ALA A 361 3.93 6.57 26.06
CA ALA A 361 5.33 6.51 25.63
C ALA A 361 5.69 7.68 24.67
N CYS A 362 4.83 8.03 23.72
CA CYS A 362 5.07 9.17 22.84
C CYS A 362 5.05 10.50 23.60
N GLU A 363 4.10 10.69 24.53
CA GLU A 363 4.00 11.91 25.35
C GLU A 363 5.23 12.04 26.29
N ILE A 364 5.69 10.96 26.90
CA ILE A 364 6.91 10.92 27.72
C ILE A 364 8.15 11.27 26.89
N ALA A 365 8.28 10.66 25.69
CA ALA A 365 9.42 10.92 24.82
C ALA A 365 9.46 12.36 24.31
N ASP A 366 8.31 12.97 24.05
CA ASP A 366 8.19 14.37 23.66
C ASP A 366 8.53 15.30 24.83
N PHE A 367 7.99 15.02 26.02
CA PHE A 367 8.20 15.83 27.21
C PHE A 367 9.65 15.82 27.73
N LEU A 368 10.36 14.69 27.59
CA LEU A 368 11.75 14.51 28.05
C LEU A 368 12.78 14.79 26.95
N ASP A 369 12.41 15.30 25.78
CA ASP A 369 13.30 15.46 24.63
C ASP A 369 14.05 14.15 24.28
N GLY A 370 13.35 13.02 24.45
CA GLY A 370 13.91 11.68 24.21
C GLY A 370 14.46 11.53 22.79
N LYS A 371 15.57 10.81 22.66
CA LYS A 371 16.27 10.65 21.38
C LYS A 371 15.60 9.62 20.47
N ALA A 372 14.96 8.60 21.05
CA ALA A 372 14.21 7.58 20.30
C ALA A 372 13.16 6.89 21.17
N LEU A 373 12.17 6.31 20.48
CA LEU A 373 11.22 5.33 21.00
C LEU A 373 11.71 3.93 20.59
N VAL A 374 11.89 3.03 21.54
CA VAL A 374 12.24 1.62 21.26
C VAL A 374 11.01 0.75 21.50
N ALA A 375 10.60 -0.02 20.48
CA ALA A 375 9.45 -0.89 20.54
C ALA A 375 9.88 -2.35 20.42
N PHE A 376 9.82 -3.12 21.50
CA PHE A 376 9.91 -4.57 21.40
C PHE A 376 8.59 -5.12 20.88
N THR A 377 8.65 -5.84 19.76
CA THR A 377 7.45 -6.29 19.07
C THR A 377 7.67 -7.59 18.31
N LYS A 378 6.78 -8.57 18.46
CA LYS A 378 6.81 -9.81 17.69
C LYS A 378 6.03 -9.70 16.37
N SER A 379 4.89 -9.03 16.40
CA SER A 379 3.98 -8.89 15.24
C SER A 379 4.00 -7.49 14.60
N GLY A 380 4.81 -6.56 15.11
CA GLY A 380 4.84 -5.17 14.66
C GLY A 380 3.75 -4.27 15.28
N ASP A 381 2.80 -4.80 16.05
CA ASP A 381 1.66 -4.04 16.56
C ASP A 381 2.08 -2.87 17.46
N THR A 382 3.02 -3.07 18.40
CA THR A 382 3.54 -2.00 19.26
C THR A 382 4.13 -0.86 18.44
N ALA A 383 4.96 -1.17 17.45
CA ALA A 383 5.59 -0.17 16.59
C ALA A 383 4.55 0.61 15.77
N ARG A 384 3.53 -0.06 15.19
CA ARG A 384 2.44 0.61 14.48
C ARG A 384 1.59 1.49 15.40
N ARG A 385 1.39 1.10 16.66
CA ARG A 385 0.67 1.92 17.65
C ARG A 385 1.43 3.18 18.02
N LEU A 386 2.74 3.16 18.08
CA LEU A 386 3.58 4.35 18.24
C LEU A 386 3.56 5.21 16.98
N SER A 387 3.75 4.59 15.81
CA SER A 387 3.80 5.24 14.50
C SER A 387 2.60 6.14 14.23
N ARG A 388 1.39 5.75 14.62
CA ARG A 388 0.15 6.52 14.36
C ARG A 388 0.14 7.92 14.97
N TYR A 389 0.98 8.19 15.98
CA TYR A 389 1.07 9.50 16.63
C TYR A 389 1.97 10.49 15.88
N ARG A 390 2.72 10.02 14.88
CA ARG A 390 3.61 10.87 14.06
C ARG A 390 4.58 11.69 14.92
N THR A 391 5.17 11.01 15.91
CA THR A 391 6.14 11.60 16.85
C THR A 391 7.39 12.12 16.14
N ALA A 392 8.02 13.15 16.72
CA ALA A 392 9.30 13.68 16.25
C ALA A 392 10.46 12.70 16.46
N GLN A 393 10.38 11.86 17.47
CA GLN A 393 11.40 10.84 17.77
C GLN A 393 11.36 9.69 16.76
N PRO A 394 12.50 9.14 16.33
CA PRO A 394 12.53 7.90 15.55
C PRO A 394 11.97 6.73 16.36
N ILE A 395 11.28 5.80 15.68
CA ILE A 395 10.75 4.59 16.30
C ILE A 395 11.63 3.41 15.86
N LEU A 396 12.35 2.83 16.79
CA LEU A 396 13.21 1.68 16.58
C LEU A 396 12.45 0.42 17.00
N ALA A 397 12.07 -0.40 16.06
CA ALA A 397 11.36 -1.64 16.32
C ALA A 397 12.33 -2.81 16.42
N PHE A 398 12.40 -3.42 17.59
CA PHE A 398 13.21 -4.59 17.88
C PHE A 398 12.31 -5.83 17.83
N THR A 399 12.64 -6.76 16.93
CA THR A 399 11.88 -7.99 16.72
C THR A 399 12.81 -9.19 16.53
N THR A 400 12.32 -10.37 16.89
CA THR A 400 13.02 -11.64 16.62
C THR A 400 12.70 -12.19 15.22
N GLU A 401 11.70 -11.59 14.53
CA GLU A 401 11.12 -12.12 13.32
C GLU A 401 11.54 -11.28 12.08
N GLU A 402 12.29 -11.89 11.14
CA GLU A 402 12.67 -11.23 9.89
C GLU A 402 11.45 -10.78 9.07
N ALA A 403 10.38 -11.58 9.06
CA ALA A 403 9.14 -11.22 8.39
C ALA A 403 8.53 -9.93 8.96
N THR A 404 8.51 -9.77 10.29
CA THR A 404 8.03 -8.54 10.95
C THR A 404 8.91 -7.35 10.63
N ARG A 405 10.25 -7.54 10.60
CA ARG A 405 11.19 -6.50 10.18
C ARG A 405 10.82 -5.95 8.80
N ASN A 406 10.60 -6.84 7.83
CA ASN A 406 10.28 -6.45 6.45
C ASN A 406 8.87 -5.86 6.32
N GLN A 407 7.88 -6.37 7.04
CA GLN A 407 6.52 -5.83 7.06
C GLN A 407 6.46 -4.40 7.61
N LEU A 408 7.27 -4.10 8.62
CA LEU A 408 7.37 -2.78 9.24
C LEU A 408 8.02 -1.73 8.32
N ALA A 409 8.67 -2.15 7.22
CA ALA A 409 9.17 -1.25 6.18
C ALA A 409 8.06 -0.40 5.54
N LEU A 410 6.78 -0.76 5.70
CA LEU A 410 5.63 0.03 5.26
C LEU A 410 5.14 1.02 6.33
N SER A 411 5.58 0.94 7.58
CA SER A 411 5.07 1.75 8.69
C SER A 411 5.82 3.07 8.84
N TRP A 412 5.09 4.17 8.93
CA TRP A 412 5.66 5.52 9.08
C TRP A 412 6.61 5.63 10.27
N GLY A 413 7.78 6.23 10.07
CA GLY A 413 8.76 6.54 11.12
C GLY A 413 9.45 5.32 11.76
N VAL A 414 9.07 4.10 11.38
CA VAL A 414 9.64 2.88 11.95
C VAL A 414 10.93 2.49 11.23
N GLU A 415 11.96 2.22 11.99
CA GLU A 415 13.19 1.55 11.60
C GLU A 415 13.26 0.22 12.36
N SER A 416 13.30 -0.89 11.64
CA SER A 416 13.16 -2.22 12.23
C SER A 416 14.47 -3.00 12.21
N HIS A 417 14.78 -3.65 13.32
CA HIS A 417 16.00 -4.42 13.55
C HIS A 417 15.64 -5.82 14.04
N VAL A 418 16.30 -6.84 13.49
CA VAL A 418 16.25 -8.18 14.05
C VAL A 418 17.23 -8.27 15.20
N VAL A 419 16.73 -8.69 16.34
CA VAL A 419 17.52 -8.81 17.59
C VAL A 419 17.29 -10.18 18.20
N PRO A 420 18.23 -10.68 19.04
CA PRO A 420 18.03 -11.92 19.76
C PRO A 420 16.83 -11.86 20.71
N HIS A 421 16.29 -13.02 21.05
CA HIS A 421 15.24 -13.12 22.07
C HIS A 421 15.81 -12.78 23.45
N VAL A 422 15.02 -12.10 24.26
CA VAL A 422 15.33 -11.77 25.65
C VAL A 422 14.18 -12.21 26.56
N ASP A 423 14.54 -12.76 27.73
CA ASP A 423 13.60 -13.40 28.63
C ASP A 423 13.05 -12.49 29.74
N ASN A 424 13.71 -11.37 29.99
CA ASN A 424 13.35 -10.44 31.07
C ASN A 424 13.61 -8.98 30.69
N THR A 425 13.12 -8.08 31.52
CA THR A 425 13.20 -6.63 31.29
C THR A 425 14.61 -6.06 31.41
N ASP A 426 15.49 -6.63 32.22
CA ASP A 426 16.87 -6.15 32.37
C ASP A 426 17.69 -6.51 31.13
N ALA A 427 17.54 -7.74 30.62
CA ALA A 427 18.15 -8.12 29.36
C ALA A 427 17.62 -7.30 28.16
N MET A 428 16.38 -6.78 28.22
CA MET A 428 15.89 -5.83 27.22
C MET A 428 16.70 -4.53 27.23
N VAL A 429 17.01 -4.01 28.42
CA VAL A 429 17.77 -2.77 28.57
C VAL A 429 19.20 -2.95 28.07
N ASP A 430 19.87 -4.02 28.49
CA ASP A 430 21.22 -4.35 28.04
C ASP A 430 21.30 -4.48 26.51
N LEU A 431 20.25 -5.07 25.92
CA LEU A 431 20.13 -5.20 24.46
C LEU A 431 19.93 -3.84 23.79
N VAL A 432 19.13 -2.93 24.37
CA VAL A 432 18.94 -1.57 23.85
C VAL A 432 20.28 -0.84 23.85
N ASP A 433 21.03 -0.86 24.94
CA ASP A 433 22.35 -0.24 25.03
C ASP A 433 23.30 -0.79 23.97
N ALA A 434 23.40 -2.13 23.88
CA ALA A 434 24.29 -2.78 22.94
C ALA A 434 23.94 -2.46 21.46
N GLU A 435 22.66 -2.45 21.09
CA GLU A 435 22.23 -2.22 19.69
C GLU A 435 22.24 -0.74 19.32
N LEU A 436 21.83 0.17 20.21
CA LEU A 436 21.78 1.58 19.88
C LEU A 436 23.17 2.23 19.79
N LEU A 437 24.10 1.85 20.65
CA LEU A 437 25.47 2.34 20.59
C LEU A 437 26.18 1.89 19.29
N LYS A 438 25.90 0.70 18.78
CA LYS A 438 26.40 0.23 17.46
C LYS A 438 25.96 1.12 16.30
N LEU A 439 24.81 1.78 16.39
CA LEU A 439 24.32 2.63 15.32
C LEU A 439 25.12 3.93 15.13
N ASN A 440 26.01 4.28 16.05
CA ASN A 440 26.82 5.52 16.05
C ASN A 440 25.98 6.82 15.86
N ARG A 441 24.72 6.78 16.28
CA ARG A 441 23.78 7.92 16.26
C ARG A 441 23.35 8.34 17.65
N TYR A 442 23.65 7.52 18.63
CA TYR A 442 23.29 7.70 20.02
C TYR A 442 24.54 7.57 20.91
N SER A 443 24.51 8.23 22.04
CA SER A 443 25.64 8.32 22.99
C SER A 443 25.20 7.96 24.40
N ASP A 444 26.15 7.63 25.25
CA ASP A 444 25.90 7.44 26.67
C ASP A 444 25.18 8.65 27.27
N GLY A 445 24.18 8.39 28.08
CA GLY A 445 23.33 9.40 28.70
C GLY A 445 22.12 9.86 27.83
N ASP A 446 22.04 9.47 26.56
CA ASP A 446 20.85 9.77 25.72
C ASP A 446 19.60 9.09 26.29
N THR A 447 18.52 9.84 26.38
CA THR A 447 17.25 9.34 26.91
C THR A 447 16.47 8.58 25.85
N MET A 448 16.12 7.32 26.16
CA MET A 448 15.29 6.43 25.36
C MET A 448 13.98 6.12 26.08
N VAL A 449 12.90 5.95 25.32
CA VAL A 449 11.63 5.47 25.89
C VAL A 449 11.32 4.09 25.30
N ILE A 450 11.42 3.07 26.14
CA ILE A 450 11.25 1.67 25.78
C ILE A 450 9.80 1.27 26.01
N THR A 451 9.19 0.61 25.02
CA THR A 451 7.83 0.09 25.09
C THR A 451 7.83 -1.40 24.78
N ALA A 452 7.28 -2.20 25.66
CA ALA A 452 7.26 -3.66 25.51
C ALA A 452 6.00 -4.31 26.10
N GLY A 453 5.85 -5.60 25.82
CA GLY A 453 5.00 -6.50 26.60
C GLY A 453 5.80 -7.17 27.71
N SER A 454 5.22 -7.26 28.91
CA SER A 454 5.77 -8.04 30.02
C SER A 454 4.73 -9.12 30.40
N PRO A 455 5.08 -10.42 30.39
CA PRO A 455 6.37 -11.00 30.00
C PRO A 455 6.74 -10.84 28.53
N PRO A 456 8.06 -10.81 28.19
CA PRO A 456 8.53 -10.68 26.82
C PRO A 456 8.03 -11.81 25.88
N GLY A 457 7.92 -11.53 24.59
CA GLY A 457 7.61 -12.53 23.55
C GLY A 457 6.13 -12.92 23.41
N VAL A 458 5.22 -12.42 24.26
CA VAL A 458 3.77 -12.70 24.17
C VAL A 458 3.10 -11.61 23.32
N PRO A 459 2.53 -11.95 22.15
CA PRO A 459 1.84 -10.96 21.30
C PRO A 459 0.63 -10.33 21.98
N GLY A 460 0.39 -9.03 21.72
CA GLY A 460 -0.78 -8.30 22.22
C GLY A 460 -0.70 -7.82 23.67
N THR A 461 0.42 -8.01 24.35
CA THR A 461 0.60 -7.69 25.78
C THR A 461 1.34 -6.36 26.02
N THR A 462 1.35 -5.41 25.07
CA THR A 462 1.98 -4.11 25.28
C THR A 462 1.42 -3.43 26.55
N ASN A 463 2.20 -3.46 27.65
CA ASN A 463 1.78 -3.03 28.98
C ASN A 463 2.86 -2.28 29.79
N MET A 464 4.06 -2.08 29.20
CA MET A 464 5.19 -1.47 29.86
C MET A 464 5.73 -0.26 29.07
N VAL A 465 6.04 0.79 29.79
CA VAL A 465 6.87 1.92 29.34
C VAL A 465 8.01 2.08 30.34
N ARG A 466 9.23 2.23 29.86
CA ARG A 466 10.41 2.50 30.68
C ARG A 466 11.19 3.67 30.06
N VAL A 467 11.53 4.66 30.87
CA VAL A 467 12.54 5.67 30.52
C VAL A 467 13.89 5.07 30.84
N HIS A 468 14.83 5.17 29.92
CA HIS A 468 16.16 4.61 30.05
C HIS A 468 17.20 5.58 29.50
N HIS A 469 18.31 5.73 30.23
CA HIS A 469 19.49 6.45 29.78
C HIS A 469 20.55 5.45 29.32
N LEU A 470 21.03 5.61 28.07
CA LEU A 470 22.03 4.70 27.51
C LEU A 470 23.29 4.69 28.38
N GLY A 471 23.92 3.51 28.50
CA GLY A 471 25.15 3.33 29.26
C GLY A 471 24.98 3.21 30.78
N GLY A 472 23.76 2.99 31.28
CA GLY A 472 23.51 2.58 32.68
C GLY A 472 23.62 3.69 33.74
N GLY A 473 23.47 4.95 33.34
CA GLY A 473 23.41 6.05 34.31
C GLY A 473 21.98 6.25 34.84
N GLU A 474 21.62 5.73 36.02
CA GLU A 474 20.54 6.31 36.81
C GLU A 474 20.94 7.75 37.17
N ARG A 475 20.32 8.71 36.53
CA ARG A 475 20.35 10.12 36.92
C ARG A 475 18.95 10.51 37.34
N ASP A 476 18.76 10.83 38.62
CA ASP A 476 17.57 11.45 39.19
C ASP A 476 17.18 12.74 38.46
#